data_6ab6cbe14b883e517d37a960e9b0a8de
#
_entry.id   6ab6cbe14b883e517d37a960e9b0a8de
#
_cell.length_a   1.000
_cell.length_b   1.000
_cell.length_c   1.000
_cell.angle_alpha   90.00
_cell.angle_beta   90.00
_cell.angle_gamma   90.00
#
_symmetry.space_group_name_H-M   'P 1'
#
loop_
_entity.id
_entity.type
_entity.pdbx_description
1 polymer ?
#
loop_
_entity_poly.entity_id
_entity_poly.type
_entity_poly.pdbx_seq_one_letter_code
_entity_poly.pdbx_strand_id
1 'polypeptide(L)'
;MLVSMSDPLLVLGSRVTHGYPGAMLRSRLDKALALYSGQQIIVSGRGEAGPMATYLIERGVPAERVVVEPEATSTNENLENAHRLAPDAVLQVVTNDFHVLR
;
A
#
# COMPACT_ATOMS: atom_id res chain seq x y z
N MET A 1 16.93 -6.30 -12.45
CA MET A 1 15.86 -5.47 -13.05
C MET A 1 15.71 -4.17 -12.31
N LEU A 2 15.56 -3.08 -13.05
CA LEU A 2 15.35 -1.77 -12.44
C LEU A 2 13.86 -1.55 -12.15
N VAL A 3 13.55 -0.97 -11.01
CA VAL A 3 12.19 -0.61 -10.67
C VAL A 3 11.81 0.64 -11.44
N SER A 4 10.71 0.58 -12.16
CA SER A 4 10.19 1.71 -12.92
C SER A 4 9.36 2.63 -12.03
N MET A 5 9.31 3.91 -12.38
CA MET A 5 8.42 4.86 -11.69
C MET A 5 6.95 4.47 -11.82
N SER A 6 6.62 3.63 -12.81
CA SER A 6 5.24 3.15 -13.01
C SER A 6 4.94 1.86 -12.26
N ASP A 7 5.93 1.25 -11.60
CA ASP A 7 5.68 0.03 -10.83
C ASP A 7 4.82 0.35 -9.60
N PRO A 8 3.83 -0.50 -9.30
CA PRO A 8 2.94 -0.24 -8.16
C PRO A 8 3.67 -0.24 -6.82
N LEU A 9 3.22 0.62 -5.94
CA LEU A 9 3.62 0.57 -4.53
C LEU A 9 2.66 -0.36 -3.81
N LEU A 10 3.17 -1.12 -2.85
CA LEU A 10 2.35 -1.97 -1.99
C LEU A 10 2.58 -1.57 -0.54
N VAL A 11 1.53 -1.11 0.13
CA VAL A 11 1.59 -0.75 1.53
C VAL A 11 0.91 -1.85 2.34
N LEU A 12 1.67 -2.49 3.22
CA LEU A 12 1.15 -3.56 4.08
C LEU A 12 0.41 -2.95 5.25
N GLY A 13 -0.77 -3.50 5.56
CA GLY A 13 -1.58 -3.05 6.66
C GLY A 13 -0.93 -3.29 8.01
N SER A 14 -1.39 -2.53 8.97
CA SER A 14 -1.00 -2.65 10.37
C SER A 14 -2.18 -2.17 11.20
N ARG A 15 -1.96 -1.93 12.49
CA ARG A 15 -3.05 -1.62 13.40
C ARG A 15 -3.82 -0.35 13.00
N VAL A 16 -5.15 -0.46 13.04
CA VAL A 16 -6.08 0.65 12.83
C VAL A 16 -6.88 0.83 14.11
N THR A 17 -7.04 2.08 14.54
CA THR A 17 -7.81 2.39 15.75
C THR A 17 -8.91 3.38 15.38
N HIS A 18 -10.15 3.04 15.73
CA HIS A 18 -11.32 3.87 15.44
C HIS A 18 -11.42 4.29 13.97
N GLY A 19 -11.08 3.35 13.07
CA GLY A 19 -11.17 3.61 11.63
C GLY A 19 -10.07 4.50 11.06
N TYR A 20 -9.04 4.80 11.83
CA TYR A 20 -7.94 5.65 11.41
C TYR A 20 -6.61 4.93 11.58
N PRO A 21 -5.67 5.04 10.63
CA PRO A 21 -4.38 4.38 10.75
C PRO A 21 -3.60 4.84 11.97
N GLY A 22 -3.02 3.88 12.70
CA GLY A 22 -2.13 4.19 13.81
C GLY A 22 -0.83 4.81 13.33
N ALA A 23 -0.01 5.29 14.28
CA ALA A 23 1.21 6.02 13.95
C ALA A 23 2.17 5.23 13.06
N MET A 24 2.31 3.93 13.33
CA MET A 24 3.20 3.07 12.54
C MET A 24 2.71 2.96 11.10
N LEU A 25 1.41 2.78 10.92
CA LEU A 25 0.82 2.66 9.59
C LEU A 25 0.86 3.99 8.85
N ARG A 26 0.63 5.11 9.56
CA ARG A 26 0.78 6.43 8.94
C ARG A 26 2.20 6.65 8.42
N SER A 27 3.20 6.18 9.14
CA SER A 27 4.60 6.26 8.69
C SER A 27 4.79 5.55 7.34
N ARG A 28 4.21 4.36 7.19
CA ARG A 28 4.25 3.63 5.92
C ARG A 28 3.52 4.39 4.82
N LEU A 29 2.35 4.91 5.13
CA LEU A 29 1.54 5.65 4.15
C LEU A 29 2.22 6.94 3.73
N ASP A 30 2.84 7.65 4.68
CA ASP A 30 3.59 8.87 4.37
C ASP A 30 4.80 8.56 3.47
N LYS A 31 5.45 7.41 3.68
CA LYS A 31 6.53 6.98 2.80
C LYS A 31 6.01 6.69 1.40
N ALA A 32 4.86 6.04 1.31
CA ALA A 32 4.24 5.80 0.00
C ALA A 32 3.92 7.11 -0.71
N LEU A 33 3.41 8.11 0.03
CA LEU A 33 3.15 9.43 -0.53
C LEU A 33 4.42 10.07 -1.07
N ALA A 34 5.54 9.92 -0.35
CA ALA A 34 6.82 10.46 -0.79
C ALA A 34 7.33 9.78 -2.05
N LEU A 35 7.01 8.51 -2.24
CA LEU A 35 7.43 7.74 -3.41
C LEU A 35 6.45 7.85 -4.58
N TYR A 36 5.25 8.35 -4.32
CA TYR A 36 4.20 8.41 -5.34
C TYR A 36 4.57 9.36 -6.48
N SER A 37 4.42 8.88 -7.70
CA SER A 37 4.67 9.69 -8.90
C SER A 37 3.71 9.33 -10.04
N GLY A 38 2.47 8.93 -9.67
CA GLY A 38 1.43 8.58 -10.65
C GLY A 38 1.18 7.10 -10.80
N GLN A 39 2.00 6.24 -10.20
CA GLN A 39 1.79 4.79 -10.24
C GLN A 39 0.64 4.39 -9.31
N GLN A 40 0.18 3.17 -9.45
CA GLN A 40 -0.84 2.65 -8.53
C GLN A 40 -0.26 2.42 -7.14
N ILE A 41 -1.10 2.58 -6.12
CA ILE A 41 -0.76 2.23 -4.74
C ILE A 41 -1.76 1.16 -4.30
N ILE A 42 -1.25 -0.02 -4.01
CA ILE A 42 -2.07 -1.13 -3.47
C ILE A 42 -1.98 -1.06 -1.96
N VAL A 43 -3.13 -0.95 -1.30
CA VAL A 43 -3.21 -0.99 0.16
C VAL A 43 -3.85 -2.30 0.55
N SER A 44 -3.19 -3.06 1.42
CA SER A 44 -3.57 -4.44 1.68
C SER A 44 -3.69 -4.70 3.17
N GLY A 45 -4.80 -5.35 3.56
CA GLY A 45 -5.02 -5.78 4.92
C GLY A 45 -6.49 -5.79 5.30
N ARG A 46 -6.90 -6.85 5.98
CA ARG A 46 -8.28 -7.00 6.40
C ARG A 46 -8.60 -5.98 7.49
N GLY A 47 -9.65 -5.19 7.27
CA GLY A 47 -10.05 -4.13 8.20
C GLY A 47 -9.17 -2.90 8.15
N GLU A 48 -8.10 -2.91 7.36
CA GLU A 48 -7.10 -1.85 7.31
C GLU A 48 -7.07 -1.14 5.98
N ALA A 49 -7.32 -1.88 4.89
CA ALA A 49 -7.16 -1.34 3.54
C ALA A 49 -8.06 -0.14 3.27
N GLY A 50 -9.30 -0.15 3.75
CA GLY A 50 -10.21 0.98 3.58
C GLY A 50 -9.69 2.27 4.20
N PRO A 51 -9.38 2.28 5.51
CA PRO A 51 -8.78 3.45 6.17
C PRO A 51 -7.47 3.91 5.52
N MET A 52 -6.65 2.96 5.04
CA MET A 52 -5.41 3.29 4.33
C MET A 52 -5.70 4.04 3.03
N ALA A 53 -6.67 3.54 2.26
CA ALA A 53 -7.08 4.18 1.01
C ALA A 53 -7.57 5.60 1.26
N THR A 54 -8.44 5.78 2.27
CA THR A 54 -8.96 7.09 2.62
C THR A 54 -7.83 8.06 2.98
N TYR A 55 -6.87 7.59 3.75
CA TYR A 55 -5.72 8.43 4.14
C TYR A 55 -4.97 8.96 2.91
N LEU A 56 -4.71 8.08 1.94
CA LEU A 56 -3.98 8.46 0.72
C LEU A 56 -4.80 9.43 -0.14
N ILE A 57 -6.08 9.13 -0.32
CA ILE A 57 -6.96 9.95 -1.16
C ILE A 57 -7.11 11.35 -0.57
N GLU A 58 -7.27 11.46 0.75
CA GLU A 58 -7.36 12.75 1.42
C GLU A 58 -6.10 13.60 1.25
N ARG A 59 -4.97 12.96 0.96
CA ARG A 59 -3.70 13.65 0.78
C ARG A 59 -3.29 13.80 -0.68
N GLY A 60 -4.25 13.63 -1.59
CA GLY A 60 -4.08 14.01 -2.98
C GLY A 60 -3.84 12.89 -3.97
N VAL A 61 -3.82 11.63 -3.54
CA VAL A 61 -3.72 10.52 -4.48
C VAL A 61 -5.08 10.31 -5.14
N PRO A 62 -5.16 10.30 -6.49
CA PRO A 62 -6.44 10.04 -7.16
C PRO A 62 -7.01 8.69 -6.76
N ALA A 63 -8.31 8.63 -6.52
CA ALA A 63 -8.96 7.39 -6.09
C ALA A 63 -8.74 6.24 -7.08
N GLU A 64 -8.68 6.54 -8.38
CA GLU A 64 -8.45 5.52 -9.40
C GLU A 64 -7.04 4.92 -9.36
N ARG A 65 -6.13 5.53 -8.61
CA ARG A 65 -4.77 5.01 -8.44
C ARG A 65 -4.62 4.16 -7.19
N VAL A 66 -5.63 4.15 -6.31
CA VAL A 66 -5.59 3.38 -5.07
C VAL A 66 -6.33 2.08 -5.28
N VAL A 67 -5.64 0.96 -5.10
CA VAL A 67 -6.21 -0.38 -5.23
C VAL A 67 -6.34 -0.97 -3.84
N VAL A 68 -7.56 -1.36 -3.47
CA VAL A 68 -7.85 -1.89 -2.13
C VAL A 68 -7.83 -3.41 -2.17
N GLU A 69 -7.00 -4.01 -1.32
CA GLU A 69 -6.99 -5.45 -1.11
C GLU A 69 -7.45 -5.73 0.33
N PRO A 70 -8.70 -6.15 0.56
CA PRO A 70 -9.31 -6.14 1.89
C PRO A 70 -9.26 -7.48 2.65
N GLU A 71 -8.66 -8.52 2.08
CA GLU A 71 -8.81 -9.88 2.62
C GLU A 71 -7.62 -10.39 3.41
N ALA A 72 -6.43 -9.85 3.19
CA ALA A 72 -5.20 -10.41 3.77
C ALA A 72 -5.16 -10.27 5.29
N THR A 73 -4.79 -11.36 5.96
CA THR A 73 -4.64 -11.40 7.42
C THR A 73 -3.19 -11.66 7.84
N SER A 74 -2.29 -11.77 6.87
CA SER A 74 -0.86 -12.01 7.14
C SER A 74 -0.02 -11.37 6.06
N THR A 75 1.27 -11.21 6.30
CA THR A 75 2.20 -10.67 5.32
C THR A 75 2.22 -11.52 4.05
N ASN A 76 2.21 -12.84 4.19
CA ASN A 76 2.17 -13.71 3.00
C ASN A 76 0.93 -13.46 2.17
N GLU A 77 -0.22 -13.32 2.82
CA GLU A 77 -1.46 -13.05 2.11
C GLU A 77 -1.46 -11.67 1.47
N ASN A 78 -0.88 -10.66 2.15
CA ASN A 78 -0.71 -9.35 1.56
C ASN A 78 0.02 -9.44 0.22
N LEU A 79 1.14 -10.17 0.21
CA LEU A 79 1.96 -10.32 -0.99
C LEU A 79 1.26 -11.14 -2.07
N GLU A 80 0.65 -12.27 -1.69
CA GLU A 80 -0.06 -13.12 -2.64
C GLU A 80 -1.24 -12.41 -3.28
N ASN A 81 -2.02 -11.71 -2.48
CA ASN A 81 -3.21 -11.04 -2.97
C ASN A 81 -2.85 -9.85 -3.85
N ALA A 82 -1.81 -9.10 -3.48
CA ALA A 82 -1.33 -8.00 -4.30
C ALA A 82 -0.78 -8.52 -5.64
N HIS A 83 -0.09 -9.66 -5.62
CA HIS A 83 0.43 -10.27 -6.84
C HIS A 83 -0.70 -10.67 -7.79
N ARG A 84 -1.81 -11.18 -7.24
CA ARG A 84 -2.97 -11.53 -8.07
C ARG A 84 -3.61 -10.29 -8.71
N LEU A 85 -3.57 -9.15 -8.01
CA LEU A 85 -4.11 -7.90 -8.53
C LEU A 85 -3.22 -7.28 -9.61
N ALA A 86 -1.93 -7.56 -9.57
CA ALA A 86 -0.97 -7.01 -10.52
C ALA A 86 0.06 -8.08 -10.88
N PRO A 87 -0.34 -9.14 -11.61
CA PRO A 87 0.49 -10.34 -11.79
C PRO A 87 1.77 -10.12 -12.58
N ASP A 88 1.79 -9.12 -13.45
CA ASP A 88 2.96 -8.86 -14.29
C ASP A 88 3.80 -7.70 -13.76
N ALA A 89 3.46 -7.16 -12.61
CA ALA A 89 4.14 -5.99 -12.07
C ALA A 89 5.24 -6.37 -11.08
N VAL A 90 6.25 -5.51 -11.00
CA VAL A 90 7.22 -5.54 -9.91
C VAL A 90 6.66 -4.67 -8.79
N LEU A 91 6.37 -5.28 -7.64
CA LEU A 91 5.77 -4.55 -6.53
C LEU A 91 6.87 -3.93 -5.66
N GLN A 92 6.71 -2.65 -5.37
CA GLN A 92 7.58 -1.95 -4.43
C GLN A 92 6.93 -1.98 -3.06
N VAL A 93 7.42 -2.87 -2.18
CA VAL A 93 6.80 -3.06 -0.86
C VAL A 93 7.35 -2.01 0.10
N VAL A 94 6.43 -1.22 0.67
CA VAL A 94 6.79 -0.15 1.60
C VAL A 94 6.58 -0.64 3.02
N THR A 95 7.62 -0.57 3.85
CA THR A 95 7.60 -1.01 5.24
C THR A 95 7.98 0.14 6.16
N ASN A 96 7.89 -0.10 7.48
CA ASN A 96 8.27 0.90 8.48
C ASN A 96 9.75 1.24 8.45
N ASP A 97 10.58 0.30 8.05
CA ASP A 97 12.01 0.52 7.93
C ASP A 97 12.37 1.30 6.67
N PHE A 98 11.35 1.65 5.88
CA PHE A 98 11.49 2.38 4.63
C PHE A 98 12.32 1.64 3.59
N HIS A 99 12.42 0.33 3.73
CA HIS A 99 12.99 -0.52 2.69
C HIS A 99 11.95 -0.76 1.62
N VAL A 100 12.41 -0.79 0.39
CA VAL A 100 11.58 -1.16 -0.75
C VAL A 100 12.00 -2.54 -1.19
N LEU A 101 11.08 -3.50 -1.08
CA LEU A 101 11.31 -4.90 -1.46
C LEU A 101 10.67 -5.15 -2.81
N ARG A 102 11.28 -6.06 -3.57
CA ARG A 102 10.79 -6.42 -4.89
C ARG A 102 10.40 -7.87 -4.97
#